data_b2010c3f8e67cbcbf7f9d2255e6d5016
#
_entry.id   b2010c3f8e67cbcbf7f9d2255e6d5016
#
_cell.length_a   1.000
_cell.length_b   1.000
_cell.length_c   1.000
_cell.angle_alpha   90.00
_cell.angle_beta   90.00
_cell.angle_gamma   90.00
#
_symmetry.space_group_name_H-M   'P 1'
#
loop_
_entity.id
_entity.type
_entity.pdbx_description
1 polymer ?
#
loop_
_entity_poly.entity_id
_entity_poly.type
_entity_poly.pdbx_seq_one_letter_code
_entity_poly.pdbx_strand_id
1 'polypeptide(L)'
;MSAGPKVRIRSDIETENALVITCFPTVGMVSPIVAAYLIEHLELDYIGGIFDSRLPAVAIVNDGRALPPVRAYGGSPVCSIEGCDQVILFTSELMINDLIGNEMVWALFDWSKEANVGRGLIV
;
A
#
# COMPACT_ATOMS: atom_id res chain seq x y z
N MET A 1 17.57 -12.64 -13.39
CA MET A 1 16.17 -13.02 -13.37
C MET A 1 15.37 -12.04 -12.54
N SER A 2 14.31 -11.52 -13.11
CA SER A 2 13.45 -10.61 -12.39
C SER A 2 12.61 -11.40 -11.37
N ALA A 3 12.60 -10.94 -10.14
CA ALA A 3 11.78 -11.56 -9.10
C ALA A 3 10.35 -11.02 -9.09
N GLY A 4 10.02 -10.09 -9.97
CA GLY A 4 8.73 -9.44 -9.99
C GLY A 4 8.56 -8.45 -8.82
N PRO A 5 7.34 -7.91 -8.64
CA PRO A 5 7.08 -6.96 -7.56
C PRO A 5 7.26 -7.60 -6.19
N LYS A 6 7.82 -6.84 -5.28
CA LYS A 6 8.03 -7.29 -3.90
C LYS A 6 7.36 -6.33 -2.93
N VAL A 7 6.54 -6.88 -2.05
CA VAL A 7 5.93 -6.12 -0.97
C VAL A 7 6.86 -6.13 0.22
N ARG A 8 7.26 -4.95 0.68
CA ARG A 8 8.18 -4.81 1.83
C ARG A 8 7.56 -3.87 2.84
N ILE A 9 7.32 -4.39 4.03
CA ILE A 9 6.73 -3.66 5.15
C ILE A 9 7.68 -3.76 6.33
N ARG A 10 7.82 -2.68 7.10
CA ARG A 10 8.66 -2.68 8.30
C ARG A 10 8.30 -3.87 9.19
N SER A 11 9.31 -4.52 9.75
CA SER A 11 9.13 -5.74 10.54
C SER A 11 8.40 -5.51 11.87
N ASP A 12 8.36 -4.26 12.35
CA ASP A 12 7.68 -3.93 13.60
C ASP A 12 6.17 -3.69 13.43
N ILE A 13 5.66 -3.81 12.21
CA ILE A 13 4.24 -3.60 11.94
C ILE A 13 3.48 -4.91 12.15
N GLU A 14 2.44 -4.85 12.97
CA GLU A 14 1.56 -5.99 13.21
C GLU A 14 0.58 -6.13 12.03
N THR A 15 0.68 -7.24 11.31
CA THR A 15 -0.13 -7.46 10.11
C THR A 15 -1.26 -8.46 10.33
N GLU A 16 -1.20 -9.24 11.39
CA GLU A 16 -2.25 -10.22 11.67
C GLU A 16 -3.58 -9.51 11.89
N ASN A 17 -4.61 -9.98 11.20
CA ASN A 17 -5.96 -9.40 11.25
C ASN A 17 -6.06 -7.96 10.74
N ALA A 18 -5.05 -7.45 10.06
CA ALA A 18 -5.09 -6.09 9.51
C ALA A 18 -6.15 -5.97 8.41
N LEU A 19 -6.66 -4.76 8.23
CA LEU A 19 -7.45 -4.39 7.06
C LEU A 19 -6.50 -3.74 6.06
N VAL A 20 -6.36 -4.35 4.90
CA VAL A 20 -5.53 -3.81 3.82
C VAL A 20 -6.43 -3.07 2.83
N ILE A 21 -6.10 -1.82 2.56
CA ILE A 21 -6.81 -0.98 1.60
C ILE A 21 -5.85 -0.67 0.45
N THR A 22 -6.28 -0.90 -0.78
CA THR A 22 -5.47 -0.56 -1.96
C THR A 22 -6.13 0.59 -2.71
N CYS A 23 -5.36 1.64 -2.96
CA CYS A 23 -5.81 2.87 -3.62
C CYS A 23 -4.86 3.20 -4.76
N PHE A 24 -5.07 2.59 -5.92
CA PHE A 24 -4.25 2.88 -7.10
C PHE A 24 -5.01 3.76 -8.08
N PRO A 25 -4.30 4.61 -8.85
CA PRO A 25 -4.95 5.53 -9.76
C PRO A 25 -5.78 4.81 -10.82
N THR A 26 -6.97 5.35 -11.05
CA THR A 26 -7.83 4.95 -12.14
C THR A 26 -8.27 6.24 -12.85
N VAL A 27 -9.12 6.10 -13.86
CA VAL A 27 -9.70 7.26 -14.52
C VAL A 27 -10.47 8.07 -13.47
N GLY A 28 -10.17 9.37 -13.38
CA GLY A 28 -10.79 10.26 -12.40
C GLY A 28 -9.99 10.49 -11.12
N MET A 29 -8.97 9.70 -10.88
CA MET A 29 -8.03 9.90 -9.75
C MET A 29 -8.69 9.93 -8.37
N VAL A 30 -9.80 9.22 -8.20
CA VAL A 30 -10.51 9.18 -6.92
C VAL A 30 -9.70 8.46 -5.85
N SER A 31 -9.07 7.34 -6.20
CA SER A 31 -8.34 6.52 -5.24
C SER A 31 -7.18 7.24 -4.56
N PRO A 32 -6.34 8.01 -5.27
CA PRO A 32 -5.29 8.79 -4.61
C PRO A 32 -5.83 9.85 -3.65
N ILE A 33 -6.99 10.44 -3.97
CA ILE A 33 -7.63 11.43 -3.10
C ILE A 33 -8.12 10.77 -1.82
N VAL A 34 -8.77 9.61 -1.93
CA VAL A 34 -9.22 8.83 -0.78
C VAL A 34 -8.02 8.43 0.08
N ALA A 35 -6.94 7.97 -0.55
CA ALA A 35 -5.73 7.58 0.17
C ALA A 35 -5.15 8.74 0.98
N ALA A 36 -5.01 9.91 0.36
CA ALA A 36 -4.49 11.09 1.03
C ALA A 36 -5.34 11.47 2.25
N TYR A 37 -6.66 11.41 2.10
CA TYR A 37 -7.58 11.71 3.19
C TYR A 37 -7.41 10.72 4.34
N LEU A 38 -7.36 9.43 4.04
CA LEU A 38 -7.25 8.40 5.07
C LEU A 38 -5.91 8.45 5.79
N ILE A 39 -4.82 8.68 5.05
CA ILE A 39 -3.48 8.79 5.64
C ILE A 39 -3.45 9.93 6.67
N GLU A 40 -3.99 11.09 6.29
CA GLU A 40 -4.00 12.24 7.18
C GLU A 40 -4.98 12.05 8.34
N HIS A 41 -6.18 11.62 8.05
CA HIS A 41 -7.24 11.48 9.06
C HIS A 41 -6.94 10.40 10.09
N LEU A 42 -6.36 9.29 9.68
CA LEU A 42 -6.02 8.18 10.56
C LEU A 42 -4.58 8.28 11.08
N GLU A 43 -3.85 9.33 10.71
CA GLU A 43 -2.47 9.57 11.13
C GLU A 43 -1.57 8.37 10.84
N LEU A 44 -1.68 7.84 9.63
CA LEU A 44 -0.87 6.69 9.21
C LEU A 44 0.54 7.14 8.83
N ASP A 45 1.53 6.32 9.16
CA ASP A 45 2.93 6.56 8.83
C ASP A 45 3.37 5.75 7.62
N TYR A 46 4.40 6.22 6.94
CA TYR A 46 5.03 5.45 5.87
C TYR A 46 5.72 4.22 6.46
N ILE A 47 5.36 3.04 5.99
CA ILE A 47 5.88 1.78 6.54
C ILE A 47 6.52 0.87 5.50
N GLY A 48 6.48 1.24 4.24
CA GLY A 48 7.06 0.40 3.19
C GLY A 48 6.40 0.63 1.84
N GLY A 49 6.35 -0.39 1.02
CA GLY A 49 5.74 -0.27 -0.30
C GLY A 49 5.90 -1.52 -1.15
N ILE A 50 5.64 -1.34 -2.43
CA ILE A 50 5.84 -2.39 -3.44
C ILE A 50 6.96 -1.92 -4.36
N PHE A 51 7.96 -2.77 -4.54
CA PHE A 51 9.18 -2.43 -5.28
C PHE A 51 9.35 -3.35 -6.49
N ASP A 52 9.65 -2.75 -7.63
CA ASP A 52 9.93 -3.48 -8.88
C ASP A 52 10.81 -2.60 -9.75
N SER A 53 11.83 -3.19 -10.36
CA SER A 53 12.78 -2.45 -11.19
C SER A 53 12.13 -1.84 -12.45
N ARG A 54 10.96 -2.29 -12.83
CA ARG A 54 10.23 -1.77 -13.99
C ARG A 54 9.39 -0.55 -13.68
N LEU A 55 9.22 -0.21 -12.40
CA LEU A 55 8.52 1.01 -12.02
C LEU A 55 9.35 2.24 -12.40
N PRO A 56 8.69 3.38 -12.71
CA PRO A 56 9.44 4.59 -13.05
C PRO A 56 10.42 5.00 -11.97
N ALA A 57 11.59 5.49 -12.38
CA ALA A 57 12.63 5.96 -11.46
C ALA A 57 12.29 7.38 -10.99
N VAL A 58 11.20 7.51 -10.25
CA VAL A 58 10.74 8.79 -9.70
C VAL A 58 10.58 8.66 -8.19
N ALA A 59 10.67 9.78 -7.51
CA ALA A 59 10.42 9.85 -6.07
C ALA A 59 9.32 10.87 -5.81
N ILE A 60 8.48 10.58 -4.84
CA ILE A 60 7.49 11.53 -4.35
C ILE A 60 8.10 12.23 -3.16
N VAL A 61 8.19 13.55 -3.21
CA VAL A 61 8.76 14.33 -2.10
C VAL A 61 7.62 14.83 -1.23
N ASN A 62 7.67 14.47 0.04
CA ASN A 62 6.66 14.87 1.01
C ASN A 62 7.37 15.18 2.33
N ASP A 63 7.16 16.38 2.87
CA ASP A 63 7.80 16.85 4.10
C ASP A 63 9.32 16.69 4.07
N GLY A 64 9.94 17.00 2.93
CA GLY A 64 11.39 16.90 2.74
C GLY A 64 11.92 15.49 2.57
N ARG A 65 11.05 14.49 2.54
CA ARG A 65 11.45 13.08 2.37
C ARG A 65 11.15 12.59 0.96
N ALA A 66 12.09 11.89 0.37
CA ALA A 66 11.89 11.24 -0.92
C ALA A 66 11.35 9.84 -0.70
N LEU A 67 10.17 9.57 -1.23
CA LEU A 67 9.46 8.31 -1.05
C LEU A 67 9.29 7.58 -2.39
N PRO A 68 9.24 6.25 -2.39
CA PRO A 68 9.03 5.51 -3.63
C PRO A 68 7.63 5.73 -4.19
N PRO A 69 7.41 5.44 -5.48
CA PRO A 69 6.12 5.73 -6.12
C PRO A 69 4.97 4.86 -5.60
N VAL A 70 5.22 3.62 -5.22
CA VAL A 70 4.17 2.76 -4.66
C VAL A 70 4.46 2.55 -3.18
N ARG A 71 3.60 3.08 -2.33
CA ARG A 71 3.87 3.18 -0.90
C ARG A 71 2.82 2.47 -0.06
N ALA A 72 3.23 2.07 1.14
CA ALA A 72 2.34 1.54 2.16
C ALA A 72 2.38 2.43 3.40
N TYR A 73 1.23 2.63 4.00
CA TYR A 73 1.06 3.41 5.22
C TYR A 73 0.32 2.60 6.28
N GLY A 74 0.67 2.82 7.54
CA GLY A 74 0.07 2.12 8.65
C GLY A 74 0.75 2.51 9.95
N GLY A 75 0.85 1.58 10.87
CA GLY A 75 1.69 1.72 12.07
C GLY A 75 0.95 1.94 13.37
N SER A 76 -0.22 2.53 13.35
CA SER A 76 -1.01 2.73 14.56
C SER A 76 -2.31 1.95 14.46
N PRO A 77 -2.71 1.25 15.52
CA PRO A 77 -4.01 0.58 15.52
C PRO A 77 -5.13 1.62 15.52
N VAL A 78 -5.79 1.80 14.39
CA VAL A 78 -6.85 2.79 14.23
C VAL A 78 -8.13 2.16 13.68
N CYS A 79 -8.21 0.85 13.73
CA CYS A 79 -9.35 0.14 13.18
C CYS A 79 -10.50 0.12 14.16
N SER A 80 -11.68 0.59 13.74
CA SER A 80 -12.89 0.60 14.56
C SER A 80 -13.82 -0.58 14.25
N ILE A 81 -13.41 -1.43 13.32
CA ILE A 81 -14.19 -2.61 12.93
C ILE A 81 -13.82 -3.76 13.85
N GLU A 82 -14.81 -4.43 14.40
CA GLU A 82 -14.57 -5.59 15.26
C GLU A 82 -13.78 -6.67 14.53
N GLY A 83 -12.72 -7.20 15.14
CA GLY A 83 -11.84 -8.18 14.56
C GLY A 83 -10.76 -7.61 13.66
N CYS A 84 -10.65 -6.30 13.58
CA CYS A 84 -9.61 -5.61 12.82
C CYS A 84 -8.65 -4.93 13.79
N ASP A 85 -7.37 -5.26 13.69
CA ASP A 85 -6.36 -4.75 14.61
C ASP A 85 -5.57 -3.56 14.06
N GLN A 86 -5.52 -3.42 12.74
CA GLN A 86 -4.75 -2.35 12.12
C GLN A 86 -5.20 -2.09 10.67
N VAL A 87 -4.98 -0.86 10.21
CA VAL A 87 -5.18 -0.49 8.81
C VAL A 87 -3.82 -0.38 8.12
N ILE A 88 -3.66 -1.04 6.99
CA ILE A 88 -2.50 -0.91 6.12
C ILE A 88 -3.00 -0.47 4.76
N LEU A 89 -2.49 0.66 4.27
CA LEU A 89 -2.98 1.26 3.04
C LEU A 89 -1.86 1.35 2.02
N PHE A 90 -2.10 0.77 0.83
CA PHE A 90 -1.19 0.86 -0.30
C PHE A 90 -1.72 1.88 -1.30
N THR A 91 -0.87 2.77 -1.74
CA THR A 91 -1.26 3.84 -2.68
C THR A 91 -0.14 4.18 -3.65
N SER A 92 -0.52 4.76 -4.77
CA SER A 92 0.41 5.34 -5.73
C SER A 92 -0.26 6.51 -6.44
N GLU A 93 0.54 7.50 -6.83
CA GLU A 93 0.08 8.60 -7.67
C GLU A 93 0.29 8.31 -9.16
N LEU A 94 0.98 7.21 -9.48
CA LEU A 94 1.32 6.87 -10.85
C LEU A 94 0.36 5.85 -11.43
N MET A 95 0.01 6.03 -12.69
CA MET A 95 -0.70 5.00 -13.45
C MET A 95 0.27 3.86 -13.73
N ILE A 96 -0.07 2.68 -13.27
CA ILE A 96 0.75 1.48 -13.46
C ILE A 96 0.25 0.75 -14.70
N ASN A 97 1.17 0.32 -15.58
CA ASN A 97 0.73 -0.42 -16.76
C ASN A 97 0.15 -1.79 -16.37
N ASP A 98 -0.69 -2.34 -17.24
CA ASP A 98 -1.48 -3.53 -16.92
C ASP A 98 -0.63 -4.74 -16.56
N LEU A 99 0.51 -4.93 -17.22
CA LEU A 99 1.37 -6.08 -16.94
C LEU A 99 1.92 -6.04 -15.52
N ILE A 100 2.51 -4.92 -15.15
CA ILE A 100 3.05 -4.74 -13.80
C ILE A 100 1.91 -4.75 -12.77
N GLY A 101 0.79 -4.13 -13.11
CA GLY A 101 -0.38 -4.09 -12.25
C GLY A 101 -0.90 -5.47 -11.88
N ASN A 102 -0.99 -6.37 -12.85
CA ASN A 102 -1.40 -7.75 -12.60
C ASN A 102 -0.43 -8.46 -11.66
N GLU A 103 0.86 -8.30 -11.89
CA GLU A 103 1.87 -8.92 -11.03
C GLU A 103 1.83 -8.33 -9.62
N MET A 104 1.55 -7.04 -9.49
CA MET A 104 1.42 -6.40 -8.18
C MET A 104 0.22 -6.94 -7.42
N VAL A 105 -0.90 -7.18 -8.10
CA VAL A 105 -2.08 -7.78 -7.46
C VAL A 105 -1.75 -9.16 -6.88
N TRP A 106 -1.05 -9.99 -7.67
CA TRP A 106 -0.64 -11.31 -7.19
C TRP A 106 0.36 -11.22 -6.05
N ALA A 107 1.31 -10.27 -6.12
CA ALA A 107 2.27 -10.06 -5.04
C ALA A 107 1.57 -9.63 -3.75
N LEU A 108 0.59 -8.74 -3.84
CA LEU A 108 -0.21 -8.32 -2.69
C LEU A 108 -1.02 -9.48 -2.12
N PHE A 109 -1.60 -10.30 -2.98
CA PHE A 109 -2.37 -11.46 -2.54
C PHE A 109 -1.49 -12.45 -1.77
N ASP A 110 -0.33 -12.77 -2.32
CA ASP A 110 0.62 -13.69 -1.66
C ASP A 110 1.12 -13.11 -0.33
N TRP A 111 1.47 -11.83 -0.33
CA TRP A 111 1.90 -11.16 0.90
C TRP A 111 0.81 -11.16 1.95
N SER A 112 -0.43 -10.92 1.56
CA SER A 112 -1.57 -10.90 2.48
C SER A 112 -1.76 -12.25 3.16
N LYS A 113 -1.54 -13.34 2.43
CA LYS A 113 -1.64 -14.68 2.99
C LYS A 113 -0.52 -14.93 4.00
N GLU A 114 0.71 -14.57 3.67
CA GLU A 114 1.85 -14.73 4.57
C GLU A 114 1.73 -13.87 5.82
N ALA A 115 1.17 -12.69 5.68
CA ALA A 115 1.04 -11.72 6.76
C ALA A 115 -0.21 -11.94 7.62
N ASN A 116 -1.04 -12.90 7.27
CA ASN A 116 -2.31 -13.21 7.97
C ASN A 116 -3.25 -12.01 8.04
N VAL A 117 -3.33 -11.26 6.96
CA VAL A 117 -4.23 -10.13 6.83
C VAL A 117 -5.68 -10.61 6.93
N GLY A 118 -6.50 -9.89 7.67
CA GLY A 118 -7.89 -10.30 7.90
C GLY A 118 -8.82 -9.97 6.76
N ARG A 119 -8.67 -8.80 6.14
CA ARG A 119 -9.55 -8.34 5.08
C ARG A 119 -8.81 -7.45 4.09
N GLY A 120 -9.32 -7.41 2.87
CA GLY A 120 -8.83 -6.50 1.84
C GLY A 120 -9.96 -5.67 1.25
N LEU A 121 -9.66 -4.42 0.91
CA LEU A 121 -10.61 -3.50 0.29
C LEU A 121 -9.92 -2.78 -0.86
N ILE A 122 -10.55 -2.74 -2.02
CA ILE A 122 -10.04 -2.03 -3.19
C ILE A 122 -10.91 -0.81 -3.46
N VAL A 123 -10.28 0.32 -3.56
CA VAL A 123 -10.96 1.60 -3.84
C VAL A 123 -10.73 2.02 -5.28
#